data_3d9b4326e19685e0f23aee566b0642c1
#
_entry.id   3d9b4326e19685e0f23aee566b0642c1
#
_cell.length_a   1.000
_cell.length_b   1.000
_cell.length_c   1.000
_cell.angle_alpha   90.00
_cell.angle_beta   90.00
_cell.angle_gamma   90.00
#
_symmetry.space_group_name_H-M   'P 1'
#
loop_
_entity.id
_entity.type
_entity.pdbx_description
1 polymer ?
#
loop_
_entity_poly.entity_id
_entity_poly.type
_entity_poly.pdbx_seq_one_letter_code
_entity_poly.pdbx_strand_id
1 'polypeptide(L)' 'MIEKINHPKHYNEHPAGIECIDVIEEFGFNLGSVMKYVWRAGLKPGEDTIDDLRKASWYILREITRLEKKRIKGVHING' A
#
# COMPACT_ATOMS: atom_id res chain seq x y z
N MET A 1 14.29 -11.60 16.11
CA MET A 1 14.56 -10.73 15.01
C MET A 1 13.39 -10.54 14.10
N ILE A 2 13.01 -9.32 13.90
CA ILE A 2 11.76 -9.04 13.20
C ILE A 2 11.86 -9.15 11.71
N GLU A 3 13.04 -9.17 11.18
CA GLU A 3 13.21 -9.22 9.74
C GLU A 3 12.51 -10.38 9.10
N LYS A 4 12.55 -11.54 9.76
CA LYS A 4 11.90 -12.70 9.17
C LYS A 4 10.41 -12.52 9.01
N ILE A 5 9.82 -11.74 9.90
CA ILE A 5 8.39 -11.47 9.83
C ILE A 5 8.11 -10.45 8.74
N ASN A 6 9.03 -9.51 8.54
CA ASN A 6 8.84 -8.41 7.62
C ASN A 6 9.28 -8.70 6.20
N HIS A 7 9.81 -9.90 5.96
CA HIS A 7 10.35 -10.24 4.64
C HIS A 7 9.69 -11.49 4.07
N PRO A 8 8.36 -11.51 3.92
CA PRO A 8 7.71 -12.64 3.24
C PRO A 8 8.20 -12.67 1.82
N LYS A 9 8.35 -13.87 1.28
CA LYS A 9 8.92 -14.05 -0.02
C LYS A 9 8.27 -13.20 -1.11
N HIS A 10 6.93 -13.17 -1.13
CA HIS A 10 6.23 -12.45 -2.18
C HIS A 10 6.34 -10.93 -2.08
N TYR A 11 6.93 -10.43 -1.02
CA TYR A 11 7.21 -9.00 -0.89
C TYR A 11 8.66 -8.67 -1.20
N ASN A 12 9.55 -9.66 -1.10
CA ASN A 12 10.97 -9.41 -1.23
C ASN A 12 11.54 -9.68 -2.61
N GLU A 13 10.78 -10.28 -3.50
CA GLU A 13 11.31 -10.72 -4.78
C GLU A 13 11.14 -9.69 -5.89
N HIS A 14 11.25 -8.43 -5.56
CA HIS A 14 11.21 -7.40 -6.58
C HIS A 14 12.49 -7.44 -7.41
N PRO A 15 12.39 -7.36 -8.75
CA PRO A 15 13.57 -7.44 -9.62
C PRO A 15 14.64 -6.41 -9.31
N ALA A 16 14.28 -5.27 -8.76
CA ALA A 16 15.25 -4.22 -8.44
C ALA A 16 15.95 -4.44 -7.10
N GLY A 17 15.61 -5.52 -6.38
CA GLY A 17 16.22 -5.79 -5.08
C GLY A 17 15.75 -4.89 -3.96
N ILE A 18 14.65 -4.18 -4.17
CA ILE A 18 14.08 -3.28 -3.18
C ILE A 18 13.04 -4.01 -2.36
N GLU A 19 13.09 -3.87 -1.05
CA GLU A 19 12.11 -4.52 -0.21
C GLU A 19 10.88 -3.62 -0.04
N CYS A 20 9.72 -4.26 -0.09
CA CYS A 20 8.46 -3.55 0.00
C CYS A 20 8.36 -2.71 1.28
N ILE A 21 8.81 -3.26 2.41
CA ILE A 21 8.69 -2.55 3.67
C ILE A 21 9.46 -1.24 3.67
N ASP A 22 10.58 -1.19 2.97
CA ASP A 22 11.38 0.02 2.91
C ASP A 22 10.63 1.15 2.20
N VAL A 23 9.73 0.78 1.30
CA VAL A 23 8.95 1.76 0.56
C VAL A 23 7.69 2.16 1.34
N ILE A 24 6.94 1.15 1.80
CA ILE A 24 5.62 1.44 2.38
C ILE A 24 5.72 2.15 3.72
N GLU A 25 6.83 1.99 4.43
CA GLU A 25 6.95 2.66 5.73
C GLU A 25 7.07 4.17 5.59
N GLU A 26 7.35 4.67 4.39
CA GLU A 26 7.42 6.10 4.14
C GLU A 26 6.04 6.74 3.94
N PHE A 27 5.01 5.95 3.89
CA PHE A 27 3.65 6.43 3.64
C PHE A 27 2.79 6.29 4.88
N GLY A 28 1.68 7.00 4.93
CA GLY A 28 0.68 6.77 5.96
C GLY A 28 0.00 5.42 5.73
N PHE A 29 -0.84 5.02 6.69
CA PHE A 29 -1.40 3.67 6.67
C PHE A 29 -2.16 3.34 5.38
N ASN A 30 -3.04 4.24 4.95
CA ASN A 30 -3.85 3.93 3.77
C ASN A 30 -2.99 3.86 2.51
N LEU A 31 -2.12 4.85 2.30
CA LEU A 31 -1.27 4.85 1.11
C LEU A 31 -0.24 3.75 1.16
N GLY A 32 0.31 3.45 2.33
CA GLY A 32 1.22 2.32 2.47
C GLY A 32 0.54 1.00 2.15
N SER A 33 -0.72 0.87 2.55
CA SER A 33 -1.49 -0.33 2.23
C SER A 33 -1.72 -0.46 0.73
N VAL A 34 -2.03 0.66 0.06
CA VAL A 34 -2.16 0.65 -1.40
C VAL A 34 -0.87 0.13 -2.02
N MET A 35 0.26 0.69 -1.62
CA MET A 35 1.54 0.30 -2.18
C MET A 35 1.84 -1.18 -1.92
N LYS A 36 1.52 -1.65 -0.73
CA LYS A 36 1.73 -3.06 -0.39
C LYS A 36 0.95 -3.98 -1.33
N TYR A 37 -0.31 -3.70 -1.54
CA TYR A 37 -1.14 -4.57 -2.37
C TYR A 37 -0.79 -4.48 -3.85
N VAL A 38 -0.44 -3.29 -4.32
CA VAL A 38 0.01 -3.15 -5.71
C VAL A 38 1.33 -3.89 -5.92
N TRP A 39 2.24 -3.77 -4.97
CA TRP A 39 3.53 -4.45 -5.02
C TRP A 39 3.33 -5.95 -5.11
N ARG A 40 2.48 -6.49 -4.22
CA ARG A 40 2.20 -7.90 -4.19
C ARG A 40 1.56 -8.37 -5.49
N ALA A 41 0.61 -7.60 -6.02
CA ALA A 41 -0.04 -7.95 -7.27
C ALA A 41 0.96 -8.06 -8.41
N GLY A 42 1.98 -7.20 -8.41
CA GLY A 42 2.99 -7.22 -9.46
C GLY A 42 3.95 -8.38 -9.36
N LEU A 43 4.18 -8.89 -8.14
CA LEU A 43 5.13 -9.97 -7.93
C LEU A 43 4.49 -11.35 -7.92
N LYS A 44 3.19 -11.42 -7.67
CA LYS A 44 2.50 -12.69 -7.53
C LYS A 44 1.25 -12.71 -8.39
N PRO A 45 1.41 -12.79 -9.71
CA PRO A 45 0.24 -12.81 -10.59
C PRO A 45 -0.56 -14.10 -10.42
N GLY A 46 -1.84 -14.02 -10.71
CA GLY A 46 -2.73 -15.15 -10.61
C GLY A 46 -4.07 -14.72 -10.05
N GLU A 47 -4.80 -15.67 -9.46
CA GLU A 47 -6.13 -15.39 -8.92
C GLU A 47 -6.09 -14.32 -7.84
N ASP A 48 -5.05 -14.34 -7.02
CA ASP A 48 -4.92 -13.39 -5.92
C ASP A 48 -4.66 -11.97 -6.40
N THR A 49 -4.24 -11.81 -7.65
CA THR A 49 -3.94 -10.49 -8.19
C THR A 49 -5.16 -9.59 -8.17
N ILE A 50 -6.32 -10.12 -8.55
CA ILE A 50 -7.54 -9.31 -8.57
C ILE A 50 -7.91 -8.91 -7.16
N ASP A 51 -7.79 -9.82 -6.19
CA ASP A 51 -8.09 -9.49 -4.80
C ASP A 51 -7.15 -8.42 -4.27
N ASP A 52 -5.88 -8.52 -4.58
CA ASP A 52 -4.91 -7.54 -4.15
C ASP A 52 -5.22 -6.16 -4.74
N LEU A 53 -5.62 -6.12 -6.00
CA LEU A 53 -5.97 -4.86 -6.63
C LEU A 53 -7.25 -4.27 -6.05
N ARG A 54 -8.21 -5.11 -5.68
CA ARG A 54 -9.42 -4.65 -5.02
C ARG A 54 -9.12 -4.08 -3.65
N LYS A 55 -8.21 -4.70 -2.92
CA LYS A 55 -7.79 -4.19 -1.63
C LYS A 55 -7.09 -2.85 -1.78
N ALA A 56 -6.23 -2.73 -2.77
CA ALA A 56 -5.57 -1.45 -3.05
C ALA A 56 -6.61 -0.38 -3.35
N SER A 57 -7.60 -0.71 -4.17
CA SER A 57 -8.68 0.22 -4.51
C SER A 57 -9.45 0.67 -3.27
N TRP A 58 -9.73 -0.25 -2.37
CA TRP A 58 -10.45 0.07 -1.13
C TRP A 58 -9.67 1.10 -0.31
N TYR A 59 -8.36 0.92 -0.19
CA TYR A 59 -7.55 1.84 0.60
C TYR A 59 -7.39 3.21 -0.09
N ILE A 60 -7.41 3.24 -1.43
CA ILE A 60 -7.40 4.49 -2.15
C ILE A 60 -8.65 5.30 -1.81
N LEU A 61 -9.81 4.65 -1.89
CA LEU A 61 -11.07 5.31 -1.57
C LEU A 61 -11.11 5.75 -0.11
N ARG A 62 -10.56 4.95 0.77
CA ARG A 62 -10.49 5.29 2.19
C ARG A 62 -9.67 6.55 2.40
N GLU A 63 -8.56 6.68 1.68
CA GLU A 63 -7.72 7.85 1.81
C GLU A 63 -8.42 9.11 1.27
N ILE A 64 -9.11 8.98 0.16
CA ILE A 64 -9.88 10.08 -0.38
C ILE A 64 -10.91 10.55 0.65
N THR A 65 -11.62 9.62 1.26
CA THR A 65 -12.62 9.93 2.27
C THR A 65 -11.99 10.67 3.45
N ARG A 66 -10.83 10.20 3.90
CA ARG A 66 -10.14 10.82 5.02
C ARG A 66 -9.78 12.27 4.71
N LEU A 67 -9.27 12.51 3.51
CA LEU A 67 -8.87 13.85 3.10
C LEU A 67 -10.06 14.75 2.90
N GLU A 68 -11.15 14.21 2.38
CA GLU A 68 -12.38 15.00 2.21
C GLU A 68 -12.96 15.43 3.55
N LYS A 69 -12.89 14.57 4.55
CA LYS A 69 -13.36 14.94 5.88
C LYS A 69 -12.56 16.10 6.45
N LYS A 70 -11.25 16.10 6.21
CA LYS A 70 -10.40 17.20 6.66
C LYS A 70 -10.79 18.49 5.97
N ARG A 71 -11.09 18.43 4.67
CA ARG A 71 -11.49 19.61 3.91
C ARG A 71 -12.80 20.19 4.44
N ILE A 72 -13.75 19.31 4.73
CA ILE A 72 -15.06 19.74 5.24
C ILE A 72 -14.92 20.45 6.57
N LYS A 73 -13.96 20.03 7.38
CA LYS A 73 -13.71 20.66 8.68
C LYS A 73 -12.94 21.96 8.58
N GLY A 74 -12.72 22.45 7.39
CA GLY A 74 -12.00 23.70 7.20
C GLY A 74 -10.51 23.58 7.27
N VAL A 75 -10.00 22.37 7.23
CA VAL A 75 -8.56 22.14 7.21
C VAL A 75 -8.06 22.36 5.80
N HIS A 76 -7.01 23.14 5.67
CA HIS A 76 -6.40 23.36 4.38
C HIS A 76 -5.65 22.11 3.94
N ILE A 77 -6.08 21.58 2.84
CA ILE A 77 -5.37 20.47 2.22
C ILE A 77 -4.82 21.02 0.94
N ASN A 78 -3.59 21.40 1.00
CA ASN A 78 -2.93 21.90 -0.19
C ASN A 78 -2.14 20.79 -0.79
N GLY A 79 -2.59 20.42 -1.89
CA GLY A 79 -1.78 19.49 -2.61
C GLY A 79 -0.50 20.16 -2.90
#